data_4667521e2e38533e8b0efe67150693ed
#
_entry.id   4667521e2e38533e8b0efe67150693ed
#
_cell.length_a   1.000
_cell.length_b   1.000
_cell.length_c   1.000
_cell.angle_alpha   90.00
_cell.angle_beta   90.00
_cell.angle_gamma   90.00
#
_symmetry.space_group_name_H-M   'P 1'
#
loop_
_entity.id
_entity.type
_entity.pdbx_description
1 polymer ?
#
loop_
_entity_poly.entity_id
_entity_poly.type
_entity_poly.pdbx_seq_one_letter_code
_entity_poly.pdbx_strand_id
1 'polypeptide(L)'
;MVLENAINTSIDVTNSVTEAVQKLKSEYEIWQKHQKDSDNMLYVLLENCLEFYYFLRQNEQYESAFKSTCQFKWNGKAKVTQLIAKSIFGDNKRASVYARAIEAAALQKIGKDGQASMLAWLQSNGGVNGVIRSQNPNKSA
;
A
#
# COMPACT_ATOMS: atom_id res chain seq x y z
N MET A 1 -2.12 -1.21 -36.17
CA MET A 1 -2.57 -2.32 -35.32
C MET A 1 -1.75 -2.46 -34.06
N VAL A 2 -0.43 -2.49 -34.14
CA VAL A 2 0.43 -2.58 -32.95
C VAL A 2 0.27 -1.35 -32.06
N LEU A 3 0.11 -0.15 -32.65
CA LEU A 3 -0.11 1.10 -31.92
C LEU A 3 -1.46 1.12 -31.18
N GLU A 4 -2.50 0.58 -31.78
CA GLU A 4 -3.82 0.51 -31.13
C GLU A 4 -3.78 -0.40 -29.91
N ASN A 5 -3.12 -1.54 -30.01
CA ASN A 5 -2.99 -2.47 -28.89
C ASN A 5 -2.18 -1.88 -27.75
N ALA A 6 -1.12 -1.12 -28.07
CA ALA A 6 -0.31 -0.45 -27.05
C ALA A 6 -1.11 0.65 -26.33
N ILE A 7 -1.90 1.44 -27.07
CA ILE A 7 -2.75 2.49 -26.51
C ILE A 7 -3.82 1.86 -25.62
N ASN A 8 -4.50 0.83 -26.08
CA ASN A 8 -5.53 0.14 -25.31
C ASN A 8 -4.96 -0.49 -24.04
N THR A 9 -3.77 -1.08 -24.11
CA THR A 9 -3.10 -1.65 -22.95
C THR A 9 -2.78 -0.57 -21.91
N SER A 10 -2.30 0.60 -22.34
CA SER A 10 -2.01 1.72 -21.44
C SER A 10 -3.28 2.25 -20.76
N ILE A 11 -4.38 2.37 -21.51
CA ILE A 11 -5.67 2.80 -20.96
C ILE A 11 -6.17 1.78 -19.95
N ASP A 12 -6.10 0.48 -20.29
CA ASP A 12 -6.54 -0.60 -19.40
C ASP A 12 -5.73 -0.62 -18.10
N VAL A 13 -4.41 -0.46 -18.19
CA VAL A 13 -3.53 -0.41 -17.00
C VAL A 13 -3.91 0.79 -16.12
N THR A 14 -4.09 1.97 -16.71
CA THR A 14 -4.47 3.18 -15.97
C THR A 14 -5.82 3.00 -15.29
N ASN A 15 -6.80 2.44 -15.98
CA ASN A 15 -8.14 2.19 -15.42
C ASN A 15 -8.08 1.17 -14.29
N SER A 16 -7.31 0.10 -14.43
CA SER A 16 -7.14 -0.92 -13.39
C SER A 16 -6.50 -0.34 -12.14
N VAL A 17 -5.48 0.49 -12.30
CA VAL A 17 -4.81 1.17 -11.18
C VAL A 17 -5.78 2.13 -10.51
N THR A 18 -6.52 2.92 -11.28
CA THR A 18 -7.49 3.88 -10.73
C THR A 18 -8.57 3.17 -9.94
N GLU A 19 -9.11 2.08 -10.45
CA GLU A 19 -10.13 1.29 -9.75
C GLU A 19 -9.59 0.71 -8.45
N ALA A 20 -8.35 0.20 -8.46
CA ALA A 20 -7.72 -0.35 -7.26
C ALA A 20 -7.57 0.74 -6.18
N VAL A 21 -7.11 1.92 -6.57
CA VAL A 21 -6.95 3.05 -5.63
C VAL A 21 -8.31 3.47 -5.07
N GLN A 22 -9.35 3.55 -5.91
CA GLN A 22 -10.69 3.92 -5.46
C GLN A 22 -11.25 2.90 -4.49
N LYS A 23 -11.02 1.62 -4.73
CA LYS A 23 -11.43 0.56 -3.82
C LYS A 23 -10.75 0.70 -2.46
N LEU A 24 -9.44 0.94 -2.45
CA LEU A 24 -8.69 1.14 -1.20
C LEU A 24 -9.19 2.37 -0.44
N LYS A 25 -9.46 3.47 -1.13
CA LYS A 25 -10.01 4.67 -0.51
C LYS A 25 -11.38 4.40 0.12
N SER A 26 -12.23 3.63 -0.56
CA SER A 26 -13.55 3.25 -0.03
C SER A 26 -13.41 2.40 1.23
N GLU A 27 -12.47 1.45 1.25
CA GLU A 27 -12.18 0.64 2.43
C GLU A 27 -11.71 1.50 3.61
N TYR A 28 -10.90 2.51 3.33
CA TYR A 28 -10.45 3.46 4.35
C TYR A 28 -11.63 4.24 4.94
N GLU A 29 -12.55 4.72 4.10
CA GLU A 29 -13.74 5.43 4.56
C GLU A 29 -14.60 4.55 5.46
N ILE A 30 -14.77 3.29 5.09
CA ILE A 30 -15.52 2.32 5.91
C ILE A 30 -14.82 2.14 7.26
N TRP A 31 -13.51 1.97 7.26
CA TRP A 31 -12.75 1.83 8.49
C TRP A 31 -12.92 3.06 9.39
N GLN A 32 -12.86 4.26 8.84
CA GLN A 32 -13.02 5.49 9.61
C GLN A 32 -14.38 5.55 10.30
N LYS A 33 -15.42 5.02 9.67
CA LYS A 33 -16.77 5.02 10.26
C LYS A 33 -16.92 3.99 11.38
N HIS A 34 -16.07 2.98 11.42
CA HIS A 34 -16.17 1.87 12.36
C HIS A 34 -14.93 1.78 13.27
N GLN A 35 -14.44 2.91 13.74
CA GLN A 35 -13.16 2.99 14.47
C GLN A 35 -13.05 2.11 15.71
N LYS A 36 -14.16 1.74 16.33
CA LYS A 36 -14.11 0.98 17.59
C LYS A 36 -13.83 -0.52 17.44
N ASP A 37 -14.12 -1.08 16.24
CA ASP A 37 -13.90 -2.50 15.96
C ASP A 37 -12.80 -2.67 14.92
N SER A 38 -11.84 -1.76 14.90
CA SER A 38 -11.18 -1.42 13.67
C SER A 38 -9.78 -1.97 13.46
N ASP A 39 -9.16 -2.61 14.45
CA ASP A 39 -7.79 -3.09 14.25
C ASP A 39 -7.72 -4.11 13.12
N ASN A 40 -8.63 -5.09 13.11
CA ASN A 40 -8.66 -6.08 12.04
C ASN A 40 -9.02 -5.46 10.69
N MET A 41 -9.94 -4.51 10.67
CA MET A 41 -10.31 -3.81 9.44
C MET A 41 -9.12 -3.01 8.90
N LEU A 42 -8.39 -2.33 9.77
CA LEU A 42 -7.18 -1.61 9.39
C LEU A 42 -6.13 -2.58 8.84
N TYR A 43 -5.93 -3.71 9.51
CA TYR A 43 -4.93 -4.70 9.08
C TYR A 43 -5.29 -5.29 7.72
N VAL A 44 -6.57 -5.56 7.46
CA VAL A 44 -7.03 -6.02 6.15
C VAL A 44 -6.78 -4.94 5.09
N LEU A 45 -7.05 -3.67 5.42
CA LEU A 45 -6.78 -2.57 4.50
C LEU A 45 -5.29 -2.47 4.18
N LEU A 46 -4.42 -2.59 5.19
CA LEU A 46 -2.97 -2.58 4.98
C LEU A 46 -2.51 -3.79 4.15
N GLU A 47 -3.12 -4.95 4.37
CA GLU A 47 -2.86 -6.13 3.55
C GLU A 47 -3.22 -5.87 2.09
N ASN A 48 -4.36 -5.23 1.84
CA ASN A 48 -4.77 -4.88 0.48
C ASN A 48 -3.83 -3.84 -0.14
N CYS A 49 -3.32 -2.91 0.66
CA CYS A 49 -2.29 -1.97 0.20
C CYS A 49 -0.99 -2.69 -0.16
N LEU A 50 -0.60 -3.69 0.62
CA LEU A 50 0.59 -4.50 0.33
C LEU A 50 0.40 -5.29 -0.96
N GLU A 51 -0.76 -5.89 -1.17
CA GLU A 51 -1.07 -6.60 -2.41
C GLU A 51 -1.00 -5.65 -3.61
N PHE A 52 -1.51 -4.42 -3.45
CA PHE A 52 -1.42 -3.40 -4.48
C PHE A 52 0.04 -3.03 -4.76
N TYR A 53 0.87 -2.91 -3.73
CA TYR A 53 2.31 -2.68 -3.88
C TYR A 53 2.94 -3.80 -4.72
N TYR A 54 2.66 -5.05 -4.40
CA TYR A 54 3.20 -6.18 -5.16
C TYR A 54 2.73 -6.15 -6.61
N PHE A 55 1.47 -5.79 -6.84
CA PHE A 55 0.92 -5.65 -8.19
C PHE A 55 1.71 -4.61 -8.99
N LEU A 56 1.96 -3.44 -8.38
CA LEU A 56 2.71 -2.38 -9.05
C LEU A 56 4.14 -2.79 -9.36
N ARG A 57 4.75 -3.61 -8.51
CA ARG A 57 6.14 -4.03 -8.69
C ARG A 57 6.32 -5.10 -9.78
N GLN A 58 5.23 -5.66 -10.28
CA GLN A 58 5.30 -6.65 -11.36
C GLN A 58 5.73 -6.06 -12.69
N ASN A 59 5.46 -4.77 -12.91
CA ASN A 59 5.68 -4.14 -14.20
C ASN A 59 5.86 -2.62 -14.02
N GLU A 60 6.90 -2.07 -14.64
CA GLU A 60 7.17 -0.63 -14.59
C GLU A 60 6.01 0.23 -15.10
N GLN A 61 5.23 -0.28 -16.05
CA GLN A 61 4.05 0.41 -16.57
C GLN A 61 3.00 0.62 -15.46
N TYR A 62 2.86 -0.35 -14.57
CA TYR A 62 1.91 -0.24 -13.45
C TYR A 62 2.35 0.86 -12.48
N GLU A 63 3.62 0.91 -12.14
CA GLU A 63 4.16 1.97 -11.27
C GLU A 63 4.00 3.35 -11.92
N SER A 64 4.32 3.46 -13.20
CA SER A 64 4.21 4.72 -13.93
C SER A 64 2.76 5.21 -14.00
N ALA A 65 1.83 4.29 -14.26
CA ALA A 65 0.41 4.62 -14.29
C ALA A 65 -0.07 5.09 -12.92
N PHE A 66 0.35 4.42 -11.85
CA PHE A 66 0.00 4.83 -10.50
C PHE A 66 0.55 6.22 -10.18
N LYS A 67 1.83 6.47 -10.46
CA LYS A 67 2.47 7.76 -10.19
C LYS A 67 1.76 8.89 -10.93
N SER A 68 1.29 8.63 -12.14
CA SER A 68 0.57 9.65 -12.92
C SER A 68 -0.81 9.95 -12.35
N THR A 69 -1.40 9.06 -11.55
CA THR A 69 -2.70 9.31 -10.90
C THR A 69 -2.57 10.04 -9.57
N CYS A 70 -1.37 10.17 -9.02
CA CYS A 70 -1.16 10.85 -7.75
C CYS A 70 -1.37 12.35 -7.93
N GLN A 71 -2.33 12.92 -7.19
CA GLN A 71 -2.74 14.32 -7.33
C GLN A 71 -2.05 15.25 -6.33
N PHE A 72 -1.15 14.74 -5.51
CA PHE A 72 -0.39 15.52 -4.54
C PHE A 72 1.05 15.67 -5.01
N LYS A 73 1.74 16.68 -4.46
CA LYS A 73 3.16 16.89 -4.79
C LYS A 73 4.03 15.83 -4.11
N TRP A 74 4.96 15.27 -4.86
CA TRP A 74 5.94 14.33 -4.34
C TRP A 74 7.25 14.52 -5.11
N ASN A 75 8.37 14.24 -4.44
CA ASN A 75 9.66 14.33 -5.10
C ASN A 75 10.02 12.99 -5.74
N GLY A 76 10.99 13.00 -6.67
CA GLY A 76 11.40 11.79 -7.39
C GLY A 76 12.03 10.71 -6.52
N LYS A 77 12.30 11.01 -5.25
CA LYS A 77 12.88 10.06 -4.30
C LYS A 77 11.82 9.38 -3.43
N ALA A 78 10.54 9.77 -3.55
CA ALA A 78 9.48 9.16 -2.76
C ALA A 78 9.32 7.69 -3.15
N LYS A 79 9.24 6.83 -2.14
CA LYS A 79 9.04 5.40 -2.35
C LYS A 79 7.60 5.12 -2.73
N VAL A 80 7.37 4.04 -3.50
CA VAL A 80 6.02 3.65 -3.92
C VAL A 80 5.12 3.42 -2.70
N THR A 81 5.65 2.82 -1.63
CA THR A 81 4.89 2.62 -0.38
C THR A 81 4.40 3.93 0.21
N GLN A 82 5.22 4.98 0.16
CA GLN A 82 4.84 6.31 0.63
C GLN A 82 3.73 6.91 -0.23
N LEU A 83 3.82 6.74 -1.54
CA LEU A 83 2.80 7.24 -2.48
C LEU A 83 1.48 6.53 -2.28
N ILE A 84 1.50 5.21 -2.07
CA ILE A 84 0.30 4.43 -1.77
C ILE A 84 -0.35 4.94 -0.48
N ALA A 85 0.43 5.06 0.58
CA ALA A 85 -0.10 5.50 1.87
C ALA A 85 -0.69 6.91 1.80
N LYS A 86 -0.03 7.83 1.12
CA LYS A 86 -0.56 9.20 0.94
C LYS A 86 -1.84 9.20 0.12
N SER A 87 -1.92 8.36 -0.90
CA SER A 87 -3.11 8.28 -1.75
C SER A 87 -4.34 7.79 -0.97
N ILE A 88 -4.13 6.87 -0.04
CA ILE A 88 -5.22 6.21 0.70
C ILE A 88 -5.53 6.93 2.01
N PHE A 89 -4.51 7.30 2.79
CA PHE A 89 -4.66 7.82 4.15
C PHE A 89 -4.49 9.34 4.24
N GLY A 90 -4.05 10.00 3.18
CA GLY A 90 -3.82 11.43 3.15
C GLY A 90 -2.39 11.81 3.53
N ASP A 91 -2.08 13.10 3.45
CA ASP A 91 -0.74 13.61 3.73
C ASP A 91 -0.64 13.97 5.23
N ASN A 92 -0.33 12.97 6.05
CA ASN A 92 -0.25 13.13 7.50
C ASN A 92 0.73 12.11 8.08
N LYS A 93 0.96 12.21 9.41
CA LYS A 93 1.88 11.30 10.11
C LYS A 93 1.43 9.85 10.05
N ARG A 94 0.12 9.61 10.05
CA ARG A 94 -0.45 8.26 9.98
C ARG A 94 -0.05 7.58 8.68
N ALA A 95 -0.11 8.30 7.56
CA ALA A 95 0.29 7.76 6.27
C ALA A 95 1.76 7.33 6.28
N SER A 96 2.64 8.13 6.87
CA SER A 96 4.07 7.78 6.98
C SER A 96 4.27 6.51 7.80
N VAL A 97 3.55 6.36 8.89
CA VAL A 97 3.63 5.16 9.74
C VAL A 97 3.16 3.92 8.97
N TYR A 98 2.03 4.03 8.27
CA TYR A 98 1.49 2.91 7.50
C TYR A 98 2.40 2.55 6.32
N ALA A 99 3.00 3.55 5.67
CA ALA A 99 3.99 3.29 4.60
C ALA A 99 5.16 2.46 5.12
N ARG A 100 5.65 2.77 6.31
CA ARG A 100 6.76 2.02 6.92
C ARG A 100 6.36 0.58 7.24
N ALA A 101 5.13 0.36 7.69
CA ALA A 101 4.62 -0.99 7.96
C ALA A 101 4.51 -1.80 6.66
N ILE A 102 3.97 -1.19 5.61
CA ILE A 102 3.86 -1.85 4.30
C ILE A 102 5.25 -2.20 3.76
N GLU A 103 6.20 -1.28 3.87
CA GLU A 103 7.56 -1.52 3.40
C GLU A 103 8.26 -2.62 4.19
N ALA A 104 8.10 -2.64 5.51
CA ALA A 104 8.65 -3.70 6.34
C ALA A 104 8.09 -5.07 5.94
N ALA A 105 6.79 -5.13 5.69
CA ALA A 105 6.13 -6.35 5.23
C ALA A 105 6.68 -6.79 3.86
N ALA A 106 6.85 -5.85 2.95
CA ALA A 106 7.37 -6.15 1.61
C ALA A 106 8.81 -6.70 1.67
N LEU A 107 9.64 -6.14 2.53
CA LEU A 107 11.02 -6.60 2.71
C LEU A 107 11.07 -8.04 3.22
N GLN A 108 10.12 -8.45 4.03
CA GLN A 108 10.01 -9.81 4.56
C GLN A 108 9.15 -10.72 3.69
N LYS A 109 8.69 -10.24 2.54
CA LYS A 109 7.85 -10.97 1.59
C LYS A 109 6.55 -11.49 2.22
N ILE A 110 6.02 -10.75 3.19
CA ILE A 110 4.76 -11.11 3.85
C ILE A 110 3.68 -11.24 2.79
N GLY A 111 2.85 -12.29 2.91
CA GLY A 111 1.80 -12.60 1.95
C GLY A 111 2.27 -13.28 0.67
N LYS A 112 3.57 -13.58 0.57
CA LYS A 112 4.17 -14.28 -0.59
C LYS A 112 4.95 -15.50 -0.13
N ASP A 113 5.18 -16.42 -1.05
CA ASP A 113 6.12 -17.54 -0.89
C ASP A 113 5.91 -18.35 0.39
N GLY A 114 4.66 -18.58 0.76
CA GLY A 114 4.32 -19.35 1.97
C GLY A 114 4.40 -18.57 3.26
N GLN A 115 4.70 -17.28 3.21
CA GLN A 115 4.70 -16.43 4.40
C GLN A 115 3.27 -16.14 4.87
N ALA A 116 3.13 -15.76 6.14
CA ALA A 116 1.86 -15.37 6.71
C ALA A 116 1.27 -14.16 5.97
N SER A 117 -0.05 -14.01 6.05
CA SER A 117 -0.72 -12.79 5.56
C SER A 117 -0.30 -11.59 6.41
N MET A 118 -0.45 -10.39 5.85
CA MET A 118 -0.14 -9.16 6.61
C MET A 118 -1.02 -9.05 7.85
N LEU A 119 -2.29 -9.44 7.76
CA LEU A 119 -3.19 -9.44 8.91
C LEU A 119 -2.61 -10.31 10.04
N ALA A 120 -2.25 -11.56 9.75
CA ALA A 120 -1.68 -12.47 10.73
C ALA A 120 -0.34 -11.96 11.27
N TRP A 121 0.50 -11.44 10.39
CA TRP A 121 1.80 -10.91 10.78
C TRP A 121 1.67 -9.72 11.72
N LEU A 122 0.76 -8.79 11.44
CA LEU A 122 0.50 -7.65 12.32
C LEU A 122 -0.04 -8.10 13.67
N GLN A 123 -0.99 -9.04 13.67
CA GLN A 123 -1.55 -9.56 14.92
C GLN A 123 -0.48 -10.23 15.79
N SER A 124 0.47 -10.94 15.16
CA SER A 124 1.51 -11.68 15.88
C SER A 124 2.65 -10.80 16.39
N ASN A 125 2.79 -9.58 15.87
CA ASN A 125 3.94 -8.73 16.15
C ASN A 125 3.60 -7.41 16.84
N GLY A 126 2.43 -7.33 17.46
CA GLY A 126 2.04 -6.15 18.22
C GLY A 126 1.50 -5.01 17.38
N GLY A 127 0.95 -5.32 16.20
CA GLY A 127 0.33 -4.34 15.33
C GLY A 127 1.34 -3.49 14.57
N VAL A 128 0.86 -2.39 14.01
CA VAL A 128 1.67 -1.48 13.17
C VAL A 128 2.90 -1.00 13.91
N ASN A 129 2.72 -0.50 15.14
CA ASN A 129 3.85 0.01 15.94
C ASN A 129 4.83 -1.09 16.30
N GLY A 130 4.34 -2.30 16.56
CA GLY A 130 5.18 -3.45 16.88
C GLY A 130 6.10 -3.83 15.73
N VAL A 131 5.58 -3.92 14.51
CA VAL A 131 6.39 -4.29 13.34
C VAL A 131 7.41 -3.20 13.00
N ILE A 132 7.05 -1.93 13.18
CA ILE A 132 7.98 -0.83 12.94
C ILE A 132 9.13 -0.87 13.95
N ARG A 133 8.84 -1.12 15.22
CA ARG A 133 9.87 -1.22 16.26
C ARG A 133 10.84 -2.36 15.99
N SER A 134 10.37 -3.49 15.48
CA SER A 134 11.24 -4.63 15.18
C SER A 134 12.18 -4.34 14.02
N GLN A 135 11.87 -3.37 13.15
CA GLN A 135 12.75 -2.96 12.06
C GLN A 135 13.86 -2.01 12.52
N ASN A 136 13.72 -1.41 13.70
CA ASN A 136 14.69 -0.46 14.25
C ASN A 136 15.04 -0.82 15.69
N PRO A 137 15.70 -1.97 15.94
CA PRO A 137 15.97 -2.42 17.31
C PRO A 137 16.83 -1.45 18.11
N ASN A 138 17.69 -0.67 17.45
CA ASN A 138 18.56 0.30 18.12
C ASN A 138 17.80 1.48 18.69
N LYS A 139 16.60 1.77 18.19
CA LYS A 139 15.78 2.87 18.69
C LYS A 139 14.90 2.47 19.87
N SER A 140 14.71 1.18 20.09
CA SER A 140 13.88 0.68 21.17
C SER A 140 14.68 0.46 22.46
N ALA A 141 15.96 0.66 22.40
CA ALA A 141 16.82 0.66 23.57
C ALA A 141 16.90 2.09 24.14
#